data_aaefcec15e4538f0b28c248c11696afe
#
_entry.id   aaefcec15e4538f0b28c248c11696afe
#
_cell.length_a   1.000
_cell.length_b   1.000
_cell.length_c   1.000
_cell.angle_alpha   90.00
_cell.angle_beta   90.00
_cell.angle_gamma   90.00
#
_symmetry.space_group_name_H-M   'P 1'
#
loop_
_entity.id
_entity.type
_entity.pdbx_description
1 polymer ?
#
loop_
_entity_poly.entity_id
_entity_poly.type
_entity_poly.pdbx_seq_one_letter_code
_entity_poly.pdbx_strand_id
1 'polypeptide(L)'
;FLRAGIRHENALSVYWGVKIFCVVAFPAIFMLAKVTVVPLVTYQVTMIVVILCALLGFYLPDIWLRQKADKRKEKILEALPDGLDLLVICVESGMGLDSAINRVAQELKLSSQFLSEEFHFMNLELRAGKQRDEALRNLALRTNLDEINSLTTLLIQTDKFGTSMA
;
A
#
# COMPACT_ATOMS: atom_id res chain seq x y z
N PHE A 1 -4.40 2.17 -5.28
CA PHE A 1 -3.50 3.32 -5.09
C PHE A 1 -3.22 3.56 -3.62
N LEU A 2 -4.23 3.69 -2.76
CA LEU A 2 -4.06 3.81 -1.30
C LEU A 2 -3.22 2.66 -0.70
N ARG A 3 -3.42 1.43 -1.19
CA ARG A 3 -2.69 0.21 -0.79
C ARG A 3 -1.20 0.22 -1.18
N ALA A 4 -0.82 0.93 -2.23
CA ALA A 4 0.58 1.10 -2.65
C ALA A 4 1.29 2.26 -1.93
N GLY A 5 0.60 2.97 -1.03
CA GLY A 5 1.13 4.13 -0.31
C GLY A 5 1.28 5.38 -1.17
N ILE A 6 0.74 5.38 -2.39
CA ILE A 6 0.80 6.53 -3.30
C ILE A 6 -0.41 7.41 -2.99
N ARG A 7 -0.19 8.41 -2.12
CA ARG A 7 -1.23 9.33 -1.60
C ARG A 7 -1.21 10.70 -2.28
N HIS A 8 -0.52 10.84 -3.40
CA HIS A 8 -0.53 12.08 -4.18
C HIS A 8 -1.89 12.28 -4.84
N GLU A 9 -2.46 13.48 -4.76
CA GLU A 9 -3.72 13.83 -5.43
C GLU A 9 -3.71 13.53 -6.93
N ASN A 10 -2.53 13.61 -7.55
CA ASN A 10 -2.31 13.34 -8.97
C ASN A 10 -1.90 11.89 -9.27
N ALA A 11 -1.91 10.97 -8.28
CA ALA A 11 -1.44 9.59 -8.48
C ALA A 11 -2.19 8.85 -9.59
N LEU A 12 -3.50 9.10 -9.68
CA LEU A 12 -4.35 8.51 -10.71
C LEU A 12 -3.99 9.06 -12.10
N SER A 13 -3.80 10.38 -12.21
CA SER A 13 -3.44 11.03 -13.48
C SER A 13 -2.04 10.63 -13.94
N VAL A 14 -1.08 10.53 -13.02
CA VAL A 14 0.29 10.07 -13.33
C VAL A 14 0.27 8.61 -13.79
N TYR A 15 -0.49 7.75 -13.12
CA TYR A 15 -0.62 6.35 -13.53
C TYR A 15 -1.20 6.21 -14.94
N TRP A 16 -2.31 6.91 -15.24
CA TRP A 16 -2.89 6.89 -16.59
C TRP A 16 -1.94 7.47 -17.62
N GLY A 17 -1.21 8.54 -17.28
CA GLY A 17 -0.18 9.14 -18.14
C GLY A 17 0.94 8.14 -18.46
N VAL A 18 1.49 7.46 -17.45
CA VAL A 18 2.52 6.43 -17.64
C VAL A 18 1.98 5.27 -18.47
N LYS A 19 0.75 4.84 -18.22
CA LYS A 19 0.13 3.74 -18.95
C LYS A 19 -0.03 4.06 -20.44
N ILE A 20 -0.58 5.24 -20.77
CA ILE A 20 -0.74 5.70 -22.15
C ILE A 20 0.64 5.86 -22.80
N PHE A 21 1.59 6.46 -22.09
CA PHE A 21 2.96 6.61 -22.60
C PHE A 21 3.61 5.26 -22.93
N CYS A 22 3.50 4.27 -22.06
CA CYS A 22 4.05 2.93 -22.31
C CYS A 22 3.39 2.25 -23.51
N VAL A 23 2.06 2.32 -23.64
CA VAL A 23 1.30 1.73 -24.76
C VAL A 23 1.72 2.33 -26.10
N VAL A 24 2.09 3.60 -26.15
CA VAL A 24 2.54 4.28 -27.38
C VAL A 24 4.05 4.11 -27.60
N ALA A 25 4.85 4.23 -26.54
CA ALA A 25 6.31 4.19 -26.65
C ALA A 25 6.83 2.81 -27.09
N PHE A 26 6.28 1.70 -26.58
CA PHE A 26 6.75 0.36 -26.95
C PHE A 26 6.59 0.07 -28.45
N PRO A 27 5.42 0.25 -29.08
CA PRO A 27 5.27 0.08 -30.52
C PRO A 27 6.11 1.07 -31.34
N ALA A 28 6.23 2.33 -30.87
CA ALA A 28 7.04 3.34 -31.56
C ALA A 28 8.52 2.97 -31.58
N ILE A 29 9.08 2.54 -30.46
CA ILE A 29 10.48 2.06 -30.37
C ILE A 29 10.69 0.86 -31.29
N PHE A 30 9.74 -0.09 -31.31
CA PHE A 30 9.81 -1.24 -32.20
C PHE A 30 9.77 -0.84 -33.67
N MET A 31 8.91 0.10 -34.06
CA MET A 31 8.85 0.61 -35.42
C MET A 31 10.15 1.30 -35.86
N LEU A 32 10.77 2.11 -34.97
CA LEU A 32 12.06 2.72 -35.22
C LEU A 32 13.16 1.66 -35.37
N ALA A 33 13.19 0.67 -34.49
CA ALA A 33 14.14 -0.44 -34.57
C ALA A 33 13.98 -1.27 -35.84
N LYS A 34 12.73 -1.47 -36.31
CA LYS A 34 12.47 -2.17 -37.57
C LYS A 34 13.10 -1.46 -38.77
N VAL A 35 13.00 -0.15 -38.85
CA VAL A 35 13.56 0.65 -39.97
C VAL A 35 15.07 0.56 -40.01
N THR A 36 15.73 0.48 -38.84
CA THR A 36 17.21 0.54 -38.75
C THR A 36 17.88 -0.82 -38.70
N VAL A 37 17.27 -1.84 -38.08
CA VAL A 37 17.96 -3.08 -37.72
C VAL A 37 17.39 -4.29 -38.48
N VAL A 38 16.09 -4.35 -38.78
CA VAL A 38 15.45 -5.57 -39.35
C VAL A 38 14.49 -5.24 -40.50
N PRO A 39 14.98 -4.74 -41.65
CA PRO A 39 14.08 -4.31 -42.74
C PRO A 39 13.36 -5.48 -43.44
N LEU A 40 13.79 -6.73 -43.26
CA LEU A 40 13.30 -7.93 -43.97
C LEU A 40 12.09 -8.62 -43.32
N VAL A 41 11.58 -8.10 -42.18
CA VAL A 41 10.43 -8.72 -41.49
C VAL A 41 9.15 -8.51 -42.29
N THR A 42 8.47 -9.63 -42.58
CA THR A 42 7.16 -9.64 -43.27
C THR A 42 6.13 -8.81 -42.51
N TYR A 43 5.25 -8.11 -43.23
CA TYR A 43 4.20 -7.25 -42.69
C TYR A 43 3.33 -7.94 -41.62
N GLN A 44 3.00 -9.22 -41.82
CA GLN A 44 2.21 -10.02 -40.88
C GLN A 44 2.90 -10.17 -39.52
N VAL A 45 4.20 -10.49 -39.49
CA VAL A 45 4.98 -10.62 -38.26
C VAL A 45 5.10 -9.28 -37.55
N THR A 46 5.27 -8.19 -38.30
CA THR A 46 5.32 -6.84 -37.75
C THR A 46 4.02 -6.48 -37.01
N MET A 47 2.87 -6.77 -37.59
CA MET A 47 1.58 -6.52 -36.95
C MET A 47 1.43 -7.29 -35.63
N ILE A 48 1.79 -8.57 -35.61
CA ILE A 48 1.73 -9.41 -34.42
C ILE A 48 2.63 -8.84 -33.31
N VAL A 49 3.87 -8.46 -33.64
CA VAL A 49 4.81 -7.92 -32.66
C VAL A 49 4.37 -6.56 -32.11
N VAL A 50 3.82 -5.69 -32.96
CA VAL A 50 3.26 -4.39 -32.52
C VAL A 50 2.13 -4.59 -31.53
N ILE A 51 1.23 -5.55 -31.78
CA ILE A 51 0.13 -5.88 -30.85
C ILE A 51 0.68 -6.43 -29.53
N LEU A 52 1.66 -7.32 -29.57
CA LEU A 52 2.29 -7.87 -28.38
C LEU A 52 3.01 -6.77 -27.57
N CYS A 53 3.74 -5.88 -28.23
CA CYS A 53 4.37 -4.72 -27.58
C CYS A 53 3.34 -3.80 -26.90
N ALA A 54 2.23 -3.54 -27.56
CA ALA A 54 1.16 -2.73 -26.97
C ALA A 54 0.53 -3.41 -25.73
N LEU A 55 0.31 -4.72 -25.78
CA LEU A 55 -0.17 -5.50 -24.64
C LEU A 55 0.83 -5.49 -23.47
N LEU A 56 2.12 -5.68 -23.74
CA LEU A 56 3.17 -5.59 -22.73
C LEU A 56 3.21 -4.19 -22.10
N GLY A 57 3.15 -3.14 -22.91
CA GLY A 57 3.09 -1.75 -22.42
C GLY A 57 1.87 -1.48 -21.53
N PHE A 58 0.76 -2.18 -21.77
CA PHE A 58 -0.46 -2.04 -20.97
C PHE A 58 -0.37 -2.80 -19.63
N TYR A 59 0.21 -4.01 -19.59
CA TYR A 59 0.27 -4.85 -18.39
C TYR A 59 1.45 -4.52 -17.47
N LEU A 60 2.60 -4.07 -18.00
CA LEU A 60 3.80 -3.78 -17.23
C LEU A 60 3.59 -2.82 -16.05
N PRO A 61 2.94 -1.65 -16.22
CA PRO A 61 2.72 -0.73 -15.10
C PRO A 61 1.79 -1.31 -14.01
N ASP A 62 0.84 -2.17 -14.38
CA ASP A 62 -0.06 -2.84 -13.42
C ASP A 62 0.70 -3.84 -12.55
N ILE A 63 1.58 -4.63 -13.15
CA ILE A 63 2.41 -5.62 -12.45
C ILE A 63 3.34 -4.90 -11.47
N TRP A 64 4.00 -3.83 -11.91
CA TRP A 64 4.90 -3.05 -11.07
C TRP A 64 4.17 -2.44 -9.86
N LEU A 65 2.96 -1.89 -10.06
CA LEU A 65 2.16 -1.31 -8.99
C LEU A 65 1.71 -2.37 -7.97
N ARG A 66 1.29 -3.55 -8.46
CA ARG A 66 0.94 -4.69 -7.59
C ARG A 66 2.13 -5.14 -6.76
N GLN A 67 3.28 -5.37 -7.38
CA GLN A 67 4.51 -5.75 -6.66
C GLN A 67 4.91 -4.73 -5.58
N LYS A 68 4.76 -3.44 -5.87
CA LYS A 68 5.03 -2.39 -4.88
C LYS A 68 4.06 -2.42 -3.71
N ALA A 69 2.78 -2.67 -3.97
CA ALA A 69 1.77 -2.82 -2.93
C ALA A 69 2.02 -4.08 -2.08
N ASP A 70 2.35 -5.20 -2.71
CA ASP A 70 2.61 -6.46 -2.02
C ASP A 70 3.88 -6.39 -1.16
N LYS A 71 4.96 -5.79 -1.66
CA LYS A 71 6.18 -5.51 -0.85
C LYS A 71 5.92 -4.60 0.34
N ARG A 72 5.01 -3.62 0.22
CA ARG A 72 4.62 -2.78 1.35
C ARG A 72 3.87 -3.60 2.40
N LYS A 73 2.95 -4.47 1.99
CA LYS A 73 2.20 -5.37 2.88
C LYS A 73 3.13 -6.32 3.63
N GLU A 74 4.05 -6.97 2.91
CA GLU A 74 5.05 -7.87 3.49
C GLU A 74 5.85 -7.17 4.58
N LYS A 75 6.36 -5.97 4.32
CA LYS A 75 7.12 -5.18 5.31
C LYS A 75 6.29 -4.74 6.52
N ILE A 76 5.00 -4.46 6.34
CA ILE A 76 4.10 -4.18 7.46
C ILE A 76 3.91 -5.46 8.29
N LEU A 77 3.71 -6.59 7.64
CA LEU A 77 3.50 -7.88 8.29
C LEU A 77 4.74 -8.34 9.07
N GLU A 78 5.93 -8.18 8.50
CA GLU A 78 7.20 -8.49 9.17
C GLU A 78 7.42 -7.68 10.45
N ALA A 79 7.00 -6.41 10.44
CA ALA A 79 7.18 -5.52 11.60
C ALA A 79 6.03 -5.56 12.60
N LEU A 80 4.93 -6.24 12.27
CA LEU A 80 3.73 -6.27 13.11
C LEU A 80 3.99 -6.90 14.49
N PRO A 81 4.70 -8.02 14.64
CA PRO A 81 5.00 -8.59 15.94
C PRO A 81 5.75 -7.61 16.86
N ASP A 82 6.81 -6.98 16.36
CA ASP A 82 7.58 -5.99 17.11
C ASP A 82 6.72 -4.81 17.56
N GLY A 83 5.83 -4.36 16.67
CA GLY A 83 4.86 -3.29 16.97
C GLY A 83 3.87 -3.69 18.06
N LEU A 84 3.41 -4.94 18.06
CA LEU A 84 2.48 -5.47 19.06
C LEU A 84 3.17 -5.65 20.41
N ASP A 85 4.39 -6.15 20.44
CA ASP A 85 5.18 -6.30 21.68
C ASP A 85 5.41 -4.94 22.35
N LEU A 86 5.79 -3.92 21.59
CA LEU A 86 5.90 -2.54 22.08
C LEU A 86 4.56 -2.01 22.59
N LEU A 87 3.46 -2.32 21.89
CA LEU A 87 2.13 -1.89 22.30
C LEU A 87 1.73 -2.49 23.65
N VAL A 88 1.98 -3.80 23.83
CA VAL A 88 1.71 -4.53 25.10
C VAL A 88 2.50 -3.89 26.23
N ILE A 89 3.80 -3.68 26.07
CA ILE A 89 4.67 -3.06 27.07
C ILE A 89 4.14 -1.66 27.46
N CYS A 90 3.73 -0.85 26.49
CA CYS A 90 3.20 0.48 26.75
C CYS A 90 1.86 0.42 27.55
N VAL A 91 0.98 -0.50 27.20
CA VAL A 91 -0.32 -0.68 27.88
C VAL A 91 -0.12 -1.25 29.29
N GLU A 92 0.76 -2.24 29.46
CA GLU A 92 1.11 -2.81 30.79
C GLU A 92 1.77 -1.77 31.73
N SER A 93 2.47 -0.80 31.16
CA SER A 93 3.01 0.33 31.95
C SER A 93 1.94 1.33 32.39
N GLY A 94 0.67 1.08 32.07
CA GLY A 94 -0.47 1.94 32.42
C GLY A 94 -0.77 3.05 31.42
N MET A 95 -0.17 3.01 30.24
CA MET A 95 -0.44 3.96 29.17
C MET A 95 -1.78 3.64 28.50
N GLY A 96 -2.65 4.62 28.32
CA GLY A 96 -3.88 4.42 27.54
C GLY A 96 -3.59 4.04 26.10
N LEU A 97 -4.44 3.19 25.50
CA LEU A 97 -4.25 2.60 24.17
C LEU A 97 -3.88 3.65 23.08
N ASP A 98 -4.55 4.79 23.04
CA ASP A 98 -4.30 5.84 22.05
C ASP A 98 -2.89 6.44 22.20
N SER A 99 -2.44 6.64 23.45
CA SER A 99 -1.10 7.11 23.77
C SER A 99 -0.04 6.05 23.44
N ALA A 100 -0.36 4.77 23.71
CA ALA A 100 0.51 3.64 23.40
C ALA A 100 0.72 3.53 21.88
N ILE A 101 -0.35 3.60 21.07
CA ILE A 101 -0.26 3.58 19.60
C ILE A 101 0.59 4.75 19.09
N ASN A 102 0.43 5.95 19.65
CA ASN A 102 1.26 7.10 19.26
C ASN A 102 2.75 6.87 19.61
N ARG A 103 3.04 6.30 20.79
CA ARG A 103 4.41 5.98 21.20
C ARG A 103 5.03 4.93 20.29
N VAL A 104 4.32 3.84 20.02
CA VAL A 104 4.77 2.77 19.14
C VAL A 104 5.00 3.28 17.72
N ALA A 105 4.13 4.16 17.19
CA ALA A 105 4.34 4.79 15.89
C ALA A 105 5.67 5.57 15.82
N GLN A 106 6.07 6.24 16.90
CA GLN A 106 7.33 6.97 16.96
C GLN A 106 8.55 6.02 17.04
N GLU A 107 8.47 4.98 17.85
CA GLU A 107 9.57 4.00 18.00
C GLU A 107 9.80 3.20 16.71
N LEU A 108 8.73 2.79 16.04
CA LEU A 108 8.82 2.06 14.77
C LEU A 108 9.33 2.89 13.59
N LYS A 109 9.46 4.20 13.74
CA LYS A 109 9.89 5.08 12.64
C LYS A 109 11.26 4.70 12.06
N LEU A 110 12.16 4.17 12.88
CA LEU A 110 13.50 3.75 12.47
C LEU A 110 13.55 2.29 12.00
N SER A 111 12.71 1.41 12.54
CA SER A 111 12.71 -0.03 12.21
C SER A 111 11.74 -0.36 11.08
N SER A 112 10.55 0.24 11.06
CA SER A 112 9.52 0.00 10.05
C SER A 112 8.73 1.24 9.73
N GLN A 113 9.18 1.96 8.71
CA GLN A 113 8.53 3.19 8.26
C GLN A 113 7.06 2.96 7.86
N PHE A 114 6.75 1.84 7.20
CA PHE A 114 5.40 1.59 6.69
C PHE A 114 4.37 1.35 7.80
N LEU A 115 4.73 0.56 8.82
CA LEU A 115 3.84 0.33 9.97
C LEU A 115 3.72 1.60 10.83
N SER A 116 4.83 2.31 11.04
CA SER A 116 4.84 3.61 11.71
C SER A 116 3.90 4.63 11.06
N GLU A 117 3.94 4.73 9.72
CA GLU A 117 3.03 5.61 8.96
C GLU A 117 1.56 5.25 9.20
N GLU A 118 1.19 3.96 9.17
CA GLU A 118 -0.20 3.55 9.35
C GLU A 118 -0.71 3.84 10.77
N PHE A 119 0.11 3.61 11.79
CA PHE A 119 -0.21 3.99 13.17
C PHE A 119 -0.27 5.50 13.36
N HIS A 120 0.62 6.24 12.70
CA HIS A 120 0.57 7.71 12.71
C HIS A 120 -0.73 8.24 12.10
N PHE A 121 -1.19 7.68 10.97
CA PHE A 121 -2.47 8.07 10.37
C PHE A 121 -3.65 7.74 11.27
N MET A 122 -3.64 6.60 11.94
CA MET A 122 -4.66 6.26 12.93
C MET A 122 -4.71 7.32 14.05
N ASN A 123 -3.55 7.73 14.56
CA ASN A 123 -3.48 8.80 15.57
C ASN A 123 -4.01 10.15 15.06
N LEU A 124 -3.76 10.50 13.81
CA LEU A 124 -4.31 11.71 13.20
C LEU A 124 -5.84 11.65 13.12
N GLU A 125 -6.40 10.49 12.77
CA GLU A 125 -7.85 10.27 12.74
C GLU A 125 -8.48 10.43 14.13
N LEU A 126 -7.84 9.87 15.18
CA LEU A 126 -8.28 10.03 16.57
C LEU A 126 -8.22 11.48 17.02
N ARG A 127 -7.14 12.20 16.71
CA ARG A 127 -7.00 13.64 17.02
C ARG A 127 -8.01 14.51 16.26
N ALA A 128 -8.44 14.07 15.07
CA ALA A 128 -9.50 14.73 14.31
C ALA A 128 -10.90 14.46 14.85
N GLY A 129 -11.03 13.71 15.97
CA GLY A 129 -12.29 13.43 16.63
C GLY A 129 -13.04 12.20 16.10
N LYS A 130 -12.41 11.36 15.28
CA LYS A 130 -13.01 10.08 14.87
C LYS A 130 -13.13 9.13 16.06
N GLN A 131 -14.16 8.32 16.05
CA GLN A 131 -14.32 7.26 17.03
C GLN A 131 -13.22 6.21 16.87
N ARG A 132 -12.79 5.61 18.00
CA ARG A 132 -11.69 4.62 18.01
C ARG A 132 -11.97 3.41 17.13
N ASP A 133 -13.19 2.88 17.18
CA ASP A 133 -13.60 1.75 16.34
C ASP A 133 -13.55 2.08 14.84
N GLU A 134 -13.90 3.30 14.46
CA GLU A 134 -13.79 3.76 13.08
C GLU A 134 -12.32 3.89 12.63
N ALA A 135 -11.46 4.48 13.47
CA ALA A 135 -10.03 4.62 13.18
C ALA A 135 -9.33 3.26 13.06
N LEU A 136 -9.67 2.29 13.90
CA LEU A 136 -9.19 0.91 13.82
C LEU A 136 -9.66 0.21 12.54
N ARG A 137 -10.93 0.35 12.16
CA ARG A 137 -11.45 -0.20 10.90
C ARG A 137 -10.74 0.42 9.68
N ASN A 138 -10.50 1.72 9.70
CA ASN A 138 -9.78 2.41 8.64
C ASN A 138 -8.34 1.91 8.52
N LEU A 139 -7.66 1.61 9.63
CA LEU A 139 -6.34 0.98 9.64
C LEU A 139 -6.39 -0.38 8.92
N ALA A 140 -7.35 -1.25 9.26
CA ALA A 140 -7.53 -2.55 8.61
C ALA A 140 -7.81 -2.41 7.10
N LEU A 141 -8.68 -1.49 6.70
CA LEU A 141 -9.01 -1.23 5.29
C LEU A 141 -7.81 -0.70 4.49
N ARG A 142 -6.98 0.17 5.10
CA ARG A 142 -5.81 0.75 4.43
C ARG A 142 -4.70 -0.29 4.21
N THR A 143 -4.42 -1.09 5.23
CA THR A 143 -3.38 -2.12 5.16
C THR A 143 -3.81 -3.31 4.32
N ASN A 144 -5.10 -3.69 4.40
CA ASN A 144 -5.68 -4.86 3.73
C ASN A 144 -4.87 -6.13 4.02
N LEU A 145 -4.57 -6.33 5.32
CA LEU A 145 -3.91 -7.49 5.90
C LEU A 145 -4.87 -8.18 6.86
N ASP A 146 -4.99 -9.50 6.76
CA ASP A 146 -5.93 -10.29 7.57
C ASP A 146 -5.53 -10.29 9.05
N GLU A 147 -4.23 -10.23 9.33
CA GLU A 147 -3.67 -10.14 10.68
C GLU A 147 -4.07 -8.83 11.37
N ILE A 148 -3.95 -7.70 10.65
CA ILE A 148 -4.37 -6.39 11.18
C ILE A 148 -5.89 -6.32 11.32
N ASN A 149 -6.63 -6.92 10.40
CA ASN A 149 -8.09 -6.98 10.50
C ASN A 149 -8.54 -7.79 11.73
N SER A 150 -7.88 -8.91 11.99
CA SER A 150 -8.13 -9.73 13.18
C SER A 150 -7.79 -8.96 14.47
N LEU A 151 -6.61 -8.33 14.51
CA LEU A 151 -6.18 -7.48 15.63
C LEU A 151 -7.18 -6.34 15.90
N THR A 152 -7.55 -5.58 14.88
CA THR A 152 -8.47 -4.44 15.05
C THR A 152 -9.85 -4.90 15.51
N THR A 153 -10.31 -6.06 15.03
CA THR A 153 -11.58 -6.65 15.48
C THR A 153 -11.52 -7.02 16.96
N LEU A 154 -10.43 -7.64 17.42
CA LEU A 154 -10.22 -7.96 18.83
C LEU A 154 -10.16 -6.70 19.70
N LEU A 155 -9.44 -5.67 19.27
CA LEU A 155 -9.35 -4.40 19.99
C LEU A 155 -10.72 -3.71 20.11
N ILE A 156 -11.50 -3.69 19.03
CA ILE A 156 -12.87 -3.14 19.04
C ILE A 156 -13.78 -3.92 19.99
N GLN A 157 -13.68 -5.26 20.01
CA GLN A 157 -14.44 -6.08 20.93
C GLN A 157 -14.05 -5.80 22.38
N THR A 158 -12.75 -5.77 22.67
CA THR A 158 -12.23 -5.51 24.02
C THR A 158 -12.65 -4.14 24.54
N ASP A 159 -12.62 -3.11 23.68
CA ASP A 159 -13.05 -1.77 24.04
C ASP A 159 -14.53 -1.71 24.40
N LYS A 160 -15.39 -2.43 23.67
CA LYS A 160 -16.83 -2.54 23.95
C LYS A 160 -17.13 -3.29 25.25
N PHE A 161 -16.36 -4.33 25.56
CA PHE A 161 -16.55 -5.09 26.80
C PHE A 161 -15.89 -4.42 28.01
N GLY A 162 -14.77 -3.69 27.81
CA GLY A 162 -14.08 -2.94 28.87
C GLY A 162 -14.86 -1.76 29.40
N THR A 163 -15.63 -1.07 28.57
CA THR A 163 -16.51 0.04 28.98
C THR A 163 -17.79 -0.42 29.68
N SER A 164 -18.14 -1.70 29.60
CA SER A 164 -19.33 -2.28 30.24
C SER A 164 -19.11 -2.67 31.71
N MET A 165 -17.88 -2.59 32.24
CA MET A 165 -17.53 -2.98 33.60
C MET A 165 -17.06 -1.81 34.49
N ALA A 166 -17.19 -0.57 34.02
CA ALA A 166 -17.01 0.65 34.77
C ALA A 166 -18.33 1.41 34.92
#